data_9399fb440287e6cc2cb8d68dbbdb397e
#
_entry.id   9399fb440287e6cc2cb8d68dbbdb397e
#
_cell.length_a   1.000
_cell.length_b   1.000
_cell.length_c   1.000
_cell.angle_alpha   90.00
_cell.angle_beta   90.00
_cell.angle_gamma   90.00
#
_symmetry.space_group_name_H-M   'P 1'
#
loop_
_entity.id
_entity.type
_entity.pdbx_description
1 polymer ?
#
loop_
_entity_poly.entity_id
_entity_poly.type
_entity_poly.pdbx_seq_one_letter_code
_entity_poly.pdbx_strand_id
1 'polypeptide(L)'
;NFANTVYGDDPCSLFAIKHVEREDYSISQVEEEVEVKMHKAIAIIQFKLEGQLMMRRPEFHMADRLLLDKINYEKGSITIDGKEYDLLDHNFPTIDPKDPYALSPEEEDIMNRLVTAFKGCEKLQKHIQFFFKQGSLYLCYNDNLYYHGCVPFNEDGTFRDVTLKGKKYSGKALYDFLESCARKGYYMSSDPEERLYG
;
A
#
# COMPACT_ATOMS: atom_id res chain seq x y z
N ASN A 1 16.72 -11.14 -12.95
CA ASN A 1 16.00 -10.16 -12.15
C ASN A 1 14.82 -9.60 -12.95
N PHE A 2 13.60 -9.78 -12.46
CA PHE A 2 12.34 -9.35 -13.09
C PHE A 2 12.38 -7.89 -13.57
N ALA A 3 12.74 -6.97 -12.66
CA ALA A 3 12.76 -5.54 -12.99
C ALA A 3 13.67 -5.22 -14.19
N ASN A 4 14.85 -5.83 -14.27
CA ASN A 4 15.73 -5.67 -15.43
C ASN A 4 15.14 -6.26 -16.72
N THR A 5 14.43 -7.38 -16.62
CA THR A 5 13.79 -7.99 -17.78
C THR A 5 12.65 -7.11 -18.31
N VAL A 6 11.85 -6.56 -17.41
CA VAL A 6 10.65 -5.79 -17.75
C VAL A 6 11.00 -4.37 -18.22
N TYR A 7 11.88 -3.68 -17.51
CA TYR A 7 12.19 -2.26 -17.81
C TYR A 7 13.40 -2.09 -18.76
N GLY A 8 14.20 -3.15 -18.95
CA GLY A 8 15.28 -3.13 -19.95
C GLY A 8 16.19 -1.90 -19.84
N ASP A 9 16.18 -1.07 -20.88
CA ASP A 9 16.97 0.16 -20.97
C ASP A 9 16.27 1.41 -20.37
N ASP A 10 15.07 1.26 -19.78
CA ASP A 10 14.41 2.38 -19.09
C ASP A 10 15.25 2.79 -17.87
N PRO A 11 15.71 4.04 -17.78
CA PRO A 11 16.51 4.50 -16.65
C PRO A 11 15.69 4.61 -15.35
N CYS A 12 14.35 4.59 -15.42
CA CYS A 12 13.43 4.74 -14.29
C CYS A 12 13.78 5.93 -13.38
N SER A 13 14.23 7.05 -13.94
CA SER A 13 14.88 8.16 -13.24
C SER A 13 14.03 8.82 -12.16
N LEU A 14 12.69 8.77 -12.28
CA LEU A 14 11.78 9.29 -11.26
C LEU A 14 11.76 8.47 -9.98
N PHE A 15 12.29 7.24 -10.02
CA PHE A 15 12.42 6.34 -8.89
C PHE A 15 13.83 6.30 -8.31
N ALA A 16 14.71 7.22 -8.76
CA ALA A 16 16.08 7.31 -8.26
C ALA A 16 16.10 7.57 -6.74
N ILE A 17 16.95 6.81 -6.06
CA ILE A 17 17.11 6.92 -4.61
C ILE A 17 17.99 8.14 -4.33
N LYS A 18 17.53 9.01 -3.44
CA LYS A 18 18.38 10.07 -2.92
C LYS A 18 19.33 9.45 -1.88
N HIS A 19 20.58 9.21 -2.28
CA HIS A 19 21.58 8.76 -1.34
C HIS A 19 21.88 9.85 -0.32
N VAL A 20 21.77 9.49 0.96
CA VAL A 20 22.42 10.27 2.02
C VAL A 20 23.88 9.81 2.02
N GLU A 21 24.82 10.72 1.77
CA GLU A 21 26.24 10.42 1.87
C GLU A 21 26.53 9.84 3.27
N ARG A 22 26.74 8.53 3.30
CA ARG A 22 27.29 7.82 4.46
C ARG A 22 28.67 7.36 4.08
N GLU A 23 29.66 7.73 4.85
CA GLU A 23 31.08 7.41 4.63
C GLU A 23 31.34 5.90 4.46
N ASP A 24 30.43 5.03 4.92
CA ASP A 24 30.61 3.57 4.98
C ASP A 24 29.78 2.78 3.95
N TYR A 25 29.07 3.42 3.01
CA TYR A 25 28.18 2.71 2.09
C TYR A 25 28.37 3.21 0.66
N SER A 26 29.10 2.44 -0.16
CA SER A 26 29.18 2.65 -1.60
C SER A 26 28.36 1.58 -2.32
N ILE A 27 27.27 1.98 -2.97
CA ILE A 27 26.54 1.12 -3.91
C ILE A 27 27.22 1.26 -5.27
N SER A 28 27.43 0.15 -5.97
CA SER A 28 27.92 0.21 -7.35
C SER A 28 26.83 0.77 -8.26
N GLN A 29 27.22 1.46 -9.36
CA GLN A 29 26.27 1.99 -10.33
C GLN A 29 25.31 0.93 -10.87
N VAL A 30 25.77 -0.30 -11.04
CA VAL A 30 24.94 -1.43 -11.51
C VAL A 30 23.89 -1.83 -10.47
N GLU A 31 24.22 -1.80 -9.19
CA GLU A 31 23.26 -2.07 -8.12
C GLU A 31 22.22 -0.97 -8.03
N GLU A 32 22.61 0.29 -8.17
CA GLU A 32 21.72 1.44 -8.20
C GLU A 32 20.71 1.35 -9.35
N GLU A 33 21.14 1.04 -10.56
CA GLU A 33 20.27 0.86 -11.73
C GLU A 33 19.23 -0.24 -11.50
N VAL A 34 19.63 -1.34 -10.86
CA VAL A 34 18.70 -2.43 -10.50
C VAL A 34 17.70 -1.99 -9.45
N GLU A 35 18.14 -1.28 -8.40
CA GLU A 35 17.27 -0.81 -7.34
C GLU A 35 16.20 0.16 -7.83
N VAL A 36 16.56 1.10 -8.70
CA VAL A 36 15.64 2.07 -9.30
C VAL A 36 14.52 1.36 -10.07
N LYS A 37 14.88 0.35 -10.89
CA LYS A 37 13.91 -0.48 -11.62
C LYS A 37 13.03 -1.31 -10.67
N MET A 38 13.60 -1.83 -9.58
CA MET A 38 12.84 -2.56 -8.55
C MET A 38 11.83 -1.64 -7.86
N HIS A 39 12.19 -0.39 -7.56
CA HIS A 39 11.27 0.59 -6.99
C HIS A 39 10.09 0.88 -7.92
N LYS A 40 10.35 1.09 -9.22
CA LYS A 40 9.29 1.27 -10.20
C LYS A 40 8.39 0.03 -10.28
N ALA A 41 8.99 -1.16 -10.38
CA ALA A 41 8.27 -2.42 -10.46
C ALA A 41 7.32 -2.62 -9.26
N ILE A 42 7.83 -2.45 -8.04
CA ILE A 42 7.00 -2.64 -6.84
C ILE A 42 5.92 -1.57 -6.71
N ALA A 43 6.18 -0.33 -7.14
CA ALA A 43 5.18 0.73 -7.15
C ALA A 43 4.01 0.40 -8.09
N ILE A 44 4.28 -0.11 -9.29
CA ILE A 44 3.24 -0.54 -10.23
C ILE A 44 2.44 -1.71 -9.66
N ILE A 45 3.10 -2.72 -9.11
CA ILE A 45 2.43 -3.85 -8.45
C ILE A 45 1.55 -3.33 -7.30
N GLN A 46 2.05 -2.40 -6.49
CA GLN A 46 1.29 -1.78 -5.40
C GLN A 46 0.03 -1.09 -5.90
N PHE A 47 0.11 -0.25 -6.94
CA PHE A 47 -1.07 0.40 -7.54
C PHE A 47 -2.10 -0.61 -8.04
N LYS A 48 -1.66 -1.70 -8.66
CA LYS A 48 -2.57 -2.77 -9.10
C LYS A 48 -3.28 -3.43 -7.92
N LEU A 49 -2.55 -3.83 -6.89
CA LEU A 49 -3.12 -4.49 -5.70
C LEU A 49 -4.02 -3.57 -4.88
N GLU A 50 -3.64 -2.31 -4.72
CA GLU A 50 -4.50 -1.30 -4.08
C GLU A 50 -5.79 -1.10 -4.85
N GLY A 51 -5.73 -0.97 -6.19
CA GLY A 51 -6.91 -0.87 -7.03
C GLY A 51 -7.82 -2.09 -6.92
N GLN A 52 -7.26 -3.31 -6.93
CA GLN A 52 -8.02 -4.54 -6.70
C GLN A 52 -8.70 -4.53 -5.32
N LEU A 53 -8.01 -4.05 -4.27
CA LEU A 53 -8.60 -3.90 -2.93
C LEU A 53 -9.78 -2.93 -2.94
N MET A 54 -9.61 -1.73 -3.52
CA MET A 54 -10.66 -0.71 -3.61
C MET A 54 -11.89 -1.21 -4.38
N MET A 55 -11.70 -1.93 -5.48
CA MET A 55 -12.79 -2.55 -6.25
C MET A 55 -13.52 -3.64 -5.46
N ARG A 56 -12.81 -4.42 -4.62
CA ARG A 56 -13.44 -5.42 -3.75
C ARG A 56 -14.13 -4.82 -2.52
N ARG A 57 -13.79 -3.59 -2.15
CA ARG A 57 -14.25 -2.92 -0.92
C ARG A 57 -14.86 -1.54 -1.21
N PRO A 58 -15.95 -1.48 -2.01
CA PRO A 58 -16.59 -0.22 -2.38
C PRO A 58 -17.10 0.57 -1.18
N GLU A 59 -17.37 -0.11 -0.06
CA GLU A 59 -17.79 0.51 1.21
C GLU A 59 -16.71 1.39 1.86
N PHE A 60 -15.46 1.32 1.39
CA PHE A 60 -14.41 2.22 1.85
C PHE A 60 -14.45 3.60 1.18
N HIS A 61 -15.27 3.76 0.14
CA HIS A 61 -15.45 5.02 -0.61
C HIS A 61 -14.11 5.61 -1.11
N MET A 62 -13.22 4.76 -1.63
CA MET A 62 -11.88 5.12 -2.10
C MET A 62 -11.75 5.06 -3.63
N ALA A 63 -12.86 5.08 -4.37
CA ALA A 63 -12.84 4.96 -5.83
C ALA A 63 -12.11 6.13 -6.54
N ASP A 64 -11.99 7.28 -5.88
CA ASP A 64 -11.19 8.42 -6.34
C ASP A 64 -9.69 8.08 -6.51
N ARG A 65 -9.20 7.10 -5.76
CA ARG A 65 -7.82 6.58 -5.82
C ARG A 65 -7.58 5.55 -6.92
N LEU A 66 -8.59 5.14 -7.66
CA LEU A 66 -8.42 4.35 -8.87
C LEU A 66 -7.87 5.27 -9.96
N LEU A 67 -6.61 5.10 -10.32
CA LEU A 67 -5.88 5.99 -11.23
C LEU A 67 -5.47 5.31 -12.52
N LEU A 68 -5.19 3.99 -12.50
CA LEU A 68 -4.67 3.29 -13.68
C LEU A 68 -5.67 3.22 -14.83
N ASP A 69 -6.95 3.16 -14.54
CA ASP A 69 -8.05 3.22 -15.54
C ASP A 69 -8.31 4.62 -16.09
N LYS A 70 -7.72 5.67 -15.51
CA LYS A 70 -7.83 7.06 -15.97
C LYS A 70 -6.68 7.48 -16.89
N ILE A 71 -5.72 6.58 -17.12
CA ILE A 71 -4.54 6.83 -17.96
C ILE A 71 -4.89 6.59 -19.43
N ASN A 72 -4.54 7.55 -20.27
CA ASN A 72 -4.42 7.35 -21.71
C ASN A 72 -3.02 6.85 -22.02
N TYR A 73 -2.86 5.54 -22.18
CA TYR A 73 -1.57 4.89 -22.38
C TYR A 73 -0.93 5.20 -23.73
N GLU A 74 -1.72 5.54 -24.75
CA GLU A 74 -1.20 5.94 -26.06
C GLU A 74 -0.64 7.36 -26.04
N LYS A 75 -1.31 8.25 -25.31
CA LYS A 75 -0.95 9.66 -25.22
C LYS A 75 0.05 9.95 -24.11
N GLY A 76 0.15 9.07 -23.12
CA GLY A 76 0.97 9.30 -21.92
C GLY A 76 0.39 10.37 -20.99
N SER A 77 -0.94 10.43 -20.85
CA SER A 77 -1.62 11.41 -20.01
C SER A 77 -2.61 10.75 -19.06
N ILE A 78 -3.02 11.47 -18.02
CA ILE A 78 -4.04 11.05 -17.07
C ILE A 78 -5.10 12.13 -16.90
N THR A 79 -6.38 11.74 -16.78
CA THR A 79 -7.47 12.66 -16.50
C THR A 79 -7.93 12.56 -15.06
N ILE A 80 -7.76 13.64 -14.28
CA ILE A 80 -8.20 13.76 -12.89
C ILE A 80 -9.17 14.94 -12.78
N ASP A 81 -10.35 14.70 -12.24
CA ASP A 81 -11.41 15.71 -12.06
C ASP A 81 -11.72 16.52 -13.34
N GLY A 82 -11.72 15.82 -14.49
CA GLY A 82 -12.00 16.41 -15.79
C GLY A 82 -10.85 17.24 -16.39
N LYS A 83 -9.70 17.27 -15.74
CA LYS A 83 -8.50 17.94 -16.24
C LYS A 83 -7.44 16.93 -16.65
N GLU A 84 -6.88 17.12 -17.83
CA GLU A 84 -5.80 16.27 -18.37
C GLU A 84 -4.43 16.79 -17.92
N TYR A 85 -3.56 15.84 -17.54
CA TYR A 85 -2.17 16.07 -17.15
C TYR A 85 -1.25 15.12 -17.89
N ASP A 86 -0.13 15.61 -18.38
CA ASP A 86 0.90 14.77 -18.96
C ASP A 86 1.63 13.96 -17.87
N LEU A 87 1.86 12.68 -18.13
CA LEU A 87 2.66 11.83 -17.27
C LEU A 87 4.14 12.05 -17.57
N LEU A 88 4.93 12.27 -16.53
CA LEU A 88 6.40 12.40 -16.64
C LEU A 88 7.08 11.05 -16.96
N ASP A 89 6.47 9.96 -16.55
CA ASP A 89 6.85 8.60 -16.89
C ASP A 89 5.57 7.83 -17.27
N HIS A 90 5.55 7.28 -18.45
CA HIS A 90 4.42 6.54 -19.01
C HIS A 90 4.84 5.18 -19.59
N ASN A 91 6.04 4.72 -19.27
CA ASN A 91 6.50 3.38 -19.64
C ASN A 91 6.02 2.34 -18.61
N PHE A 92 4.87 1.73 -18.87
CA PHE A 92 4.23 0.74 -17.99
C PHE A 92 4.08 -0.62 -18.71
N PRO A 93 5.19 -1.34 -18.96
CA PRO A 93 5.18 -2.53 -19.82
C PRO A 93 4.35 -3.71 -19.27
N THR A 94 4.04 -3.72 -17.97
CA THR A 94 3.23 -4.78 -17.34
C THR A 94 1.75 -4.41 -17.19
N ILE A 95 1.33 -3.22 -17.62
CA ILE A 95 -0.07 -2.80 -17.54
C ILE A 95 -0.79 -3.13 -18.86
N ASP A 96 -1.85 -3.92 -18.75
CA ASP A 96 -2.82 -4.08 -19.86
C ASP A 96 -3.85 -2.94 -19.76
N PRO A 97 -3.94 -2.06 -20.76
CA PRO A 97 -4.94 -0.98 -20.76
C PRO A 97 -6.41 -1.45 -20.67
N LYS A 98 -6.69 -2.71 -21.00
CA LYS A 98 -8.05 -3.30 -20.91
C LYS A 98 -8.38 -3.80 -19.51
N ASP A 99 -7.37 -4.15 -18.74
CA ASP A 99 -7.49 -4.58 -17.34
C ASP A 99 -6.27 -4.07 -16.54
N PRO A 100 -6.20 -2.76 -16.27
CA PRO A 100 -5.00 -2.12 -15.78
C PRO A 100 -4.62 -2.54 -14.35
N TYR A 101 -5.53 -3.17 -13.63
CA TYR A 101 -5.29 -3.65 -12.27
C TYR A 101 -4.93 -5.14 -12.20
N ALA A 102 -4.98 -5.88 -13.32
CA ALA A 102 -4.52 -7.27 -13.34
C ALA A 102 -2.99 -7.35 -13.17
N LEU A 103 -2.53 -8.28 -12.34
CA LEU A 103 -1.11 -8.63 -12.28
C LEU A 103 -0.73 -9.41 -13.53
N SER A 104 0.48 -9.20 -14.06
CA SER A 104 1.04 -10.13 -15.05
C SER A 104 1.41 -11.46 -14.36
N PRO A 105 1.56 -12.56 -15.14
CA PRO A 105 1.98 -13.84 -14.56
C PRO A 105 3.30 -13.77 -13.78
N GLU A 106 4.24 -12.93 -14.24
CA GLU A 106 5.52 -12.72 -13.59
C GLU A 106 5.37 -11.91 -12.29
N GLU A 107 4.47 -10.92 -12.28
CA GLU A 107 4.14 -10.16 -11.07
C GLU A 107 3.47 -11.05 -10.02
N GLU A 108 2.55 -11.93 -10.43
CA GLU A 108 1.94 -12.92 -9.55
C GLU A 108 2.98 -13.88 -8.93
N ASP A 109 3.91 -14.39 -9.73
CA ASP A 109 4.99 -15.25 -9.24
C ASP A 109 5.85 -14.54 -8.18
N ILE A 110 6.22 -13.29 -8.45
CA ILE A 110 6.98 -12.47 -7.49
C ILE A 110 6.19 -12.26 -6.20
N MET A 111 4.92 -11.89 -6.30
CA MET A 111 4.08 -11.68 -5.11
C MET A 111 3.92 -12.97 -4.30
N ASN A 112 3.72 -14.11 -4.94
CA ASN A 112 3.65 -15.41 -4.28
C ASN A 112 4.94 -15.76 -3.54
N ARG A 113 6.10 -15.50 -4.17
CA ARG A 113 7.41 -15.71 -3.53
C ARG A 113 7.64 -14.75 -2.36
N LEU A 114 7.28 -13.48 -2.49
CA LEU A 114 7.38 -12.50 -1.41
C LEU A 114 6.50 -12.91 -0.22
N VAL A 115 5.23 -13.23 -0.47
CA VAL A 115 4.30 -13.70 0.58
C VAL A 115 4.85 -14.93 1.29
N THR A 116 5.39 -15.90 0.54
CA THR A 116 5.98 -17.11 1.12
C THR A 116 7.20 -16.78 1.97
N ALA A 117 8.09 -15.92 1.49
CA ALA A 117 9.29 -15.50 2.21
C ALA A 117 8.95 -14.76 3.52
N PHE A 118 7.98 -13.82 3.48
CA PHE A 118 7.54 -13.09 4.66
C PHE A 118 6.88 -14.00 5.69
N LYS A 119 5.99 -14.90 5.24
CA LYS A 119 5.32 -15.87 6.13
C LYS A 119 6.31 -16.88 6.74
N GLY A 120 7.34 -17.29 5.99
CA GLY A 120 8.35 -18.23 6.43
C GLY A 120 9.47 -17.62 7.27
N CYS A 121 9.56 -16.30 7.39
CA CYS A 121 10.62 -15.64 8.15
C CYS A 121 10.32 -15.65 9.66
N GLU A 122 10.92 -16.59 10.41
CA GLU A 122 10.71 -16.74 11.86
C GLU A 122 10.98 -15.45 12.64
N LYS A 123 12.06 -14.73 12.30
CA LYS A 123 12.40 -13.47 12.98
C LYS A 123 11.30 -12.42 12.79
N LEU A 124 10.78 -12.28 11.58
CA LEU A 124 9.68 -11.37 11.29
C LEU A 124 8.42 -11.79 12.05
N GLN A 125 8.07 -13.08 12.07
CA GLN A 125 6.90 -13.58 12.79
C GLN A 125 7.00 -13.31 14.29
N LYS A 126 8.18 -13.48 14.90
CA LYS A 126 8.41 -13.12 16.32
C LYS A 126 8.20 -11.63 16.58
N HIS A 127 8.68 -10.75 15.68
CA HIS A 127 8.46 -9.31 15.79
C HIS A 127 6.99 -8.93 15.65
N ILE A 128 6.28 -9.52 14.69
CA ILE A 128 4.84 -9.27 14.48
C ILE A 128 4.04 -9.72 15.72
N GLN A 129 4.34 -10.92 16.25
CA GLN A 129 3.71 -11.41 17.48
C GLN A 129 3.95 -10.46 18.67
N PHE A 130 5.17 -9.91 18.78
CA PHE A 130 5.48 -8.93 19.81
C PHE A 130 4.62 -7.66 19.64
N PHE A 131 4.48 -7.13 18.41
CA PHE A 131 3.64 -5.97 18.17
C PHE A 131 2.17 -6.24 18.51
N PHE A 132 1.62 -7.38 18.14
CA PHE A 132 0.25 -7.73 18.52
C PHE A 132 0.07 -7.98 20.01
N LYS A 133 1.11 -8.42 20.72
CA LYS A 133 1.06 -8.67 22.17
C LYS A 133 1.21 -7.39 23.00
N GLN A 134 2.08 -6.47 22.59
CA GLN A 134 2.47 -5.30 23.36
C GLN A 134 2.00 -3.97 22.76
N GLY A 135 1.74 -3.95 21.47
CA GLY A 135 1.34 -2.73 20.74
C GLY A 135 -0.15 -2.44 20.83
N SER A 136 -0.50 -1.21 20.49
CA SER A 136 -1.86 -0.70 20.33
C SER A 136 -1.88 0.36 19.24
N LEU A 137 -3.05 0.67 18.70
CA LEU A 137 -3.23 1.77 17.76
C LEU A 137 -3.11 3.14 18.42
N TYR A 138 -3.26 3.21 19.74
CA TYR A 138 -3.03 4.40 20.55
C TYR A 138 -2.51 4.04 21.95
N LEU A 139 -1.84 4.97 22.59
CA LEU A 139 -1.34 4.86 23.96
C LEU A 139 -1.49 6.19 24.67
N CYS A 140 -2.06 6.16 25.89
CA CYS A 140 -2.01 7.30 26.81
C CYS A 140 -0.90 7.04 27.84
N TYR A 141 0.11 7.92 27.89
CA TYR A 141 1.21 7.82 28.83
C TYR A 141 1.70 9.21 29.25
N ASN A 142 1.83 9.44 30.55
CA ASN A 142 2.20 10.74 31.13
C ASN A 142 1.38 11.91 30.57
N ASP A 143 0.05 11.80 30.56
CA ASP A 143 -0.89 12.78 30.04
C ASP A 143 -0.72 13.12 28.54
N ASN A 144 0.07 12.32 27.82
CA ASN A 144 0.20 12.43 26.37
C ASN A 144 -0.57 11.31 25.68
N LEU A 145 -1.22 11.65 24.56
CA LEU A 145 -1.85 10.71 23.67
C LEU A 145 -0.93 10.45 22.46
N TYR A 146 -0.48 9.22 22.33
CA TYR A 146 0.23 8.72 21.15
C TYR A 146 -0.73 7.91 20.31
N TYR A 147 -0.78 8.13 19.01
CA TYR A 147 -1.66 7.37 18.11
C TYR A 147 -1.04 7.27 16.72
N HIS A 148 -1.45 6.26 15.98
CA HIS A 148 -1.02 6.04 14.61
C HIS A 148 -2.04 6.59 13.61
N GLY A 149 -1.55 7.28 12.57
CA GLY A 149 -2.39 7.87 11.54
C GLY A 149 -3.03 9.19 11.98
N CYS A 150 -4.31 9.38 11.74
CA CYS A 150 -5.05 10.58 12.10
C CYS A 150 -6.38 10.25 12.77
N VAL A 151 -6.79 11.10 13.68
CA VAL A 151 -8.15 11.08 14.26
C VAL A 151 -9.07 11.86 13.32
N PRO A 152 -10.15 11.25 12.77
CA PRO A 152 -11.10 11.97 11.93
C PRO A 152 -11.87 13.05 12.72
N PHE A 153 -11.83 14.30 12.23
CA PHE A 153 -12.59 15.42 12.76
C PHE A 153 -13.51 16.02 11.72
N ASN A 154 -14.59 16.64 12.17
CA ASN A 154 -15.39 17.57 11.42
C ASN A 154 -14.75 18.96 11.42
N GLU A 155 -15.19 19.86 10.54
CA GLU A 155 -14.68 21.23 10.46
C GLU A 155 -14.87 22.04 11.76
N ASP A 156 -15.88 21.70 12.55
CA ASP A 156 -16.19 22.32 13.85
C ASP A 156 -15.33 21.78 15.02
N GLY A 157 -14.39 20.86 14.72
CA GLY A 157 -13.51 20.24 15.72
C GLY A 157 -14.14 19.08 16.51
N THR A 158 -15.37 18.67 16.21
CA THR A 158 -15.96 17.46 16.79
C THR A 158 -15.43 16.20 16.12
N PHE A 159 -15.47 15.06 16.83
CA PHE A 159 -15.09 13.78 16.23
C PHE A 159 -16.04 13.40 15.10
N ARG A 160 -15.47 13.06 13.94
CA ARG A 160 -16.25 12.60 12.80
C ARG A 160 -16.65 11.14 12.98
N ASP A 161 -17.93 10.84 12.74
CA ASP A 161 -18.45 9.49 12.70
C ASP A 161 -17.96 8.74 11.45
N VAL A 162 -17.45 7.52 11.66
CA VAL A 162 -17.13 6.57 10.59
C VAL A 162 -18.10 5.39 10.72
N THR A 163 -18.80 5.06 9.65
CA THR A 163 -19.74 3.93 9.64
C THR A 163 -19.03 2.67 9.19
N LEU A 164 -18.92 1.68 10.07
CA LEU A 164 -18.32 0.38 9.82
C LEU A 164 -19.29 -0.72 10.27
N LYS A 165 -19.55 -1.71 9.43
CA LYS A 165 -20.53 -2.79 9.69
C LYS A 165 -21.91 -2.25 10.12
N GLY A 166 -22.36 -1.15 9.50
CA GLY A 166 -23.63 -0.51 9.82
C GLY A 166 -23.72 0.21 11.18
N LYS A 167 -22.61 0.28 11.93
CA LYS A 167 -22.50 1.02 13.20
C LYS A 167 -21.57 2.21 13.05
N LYS A 168 -21.86 3.27 13.78
CA LYS A 168 -21.05 4.48 13.84
C LYS A 168 -20.03 4.39 14.96
N TYR A 169 -18.81 4.78 14.63
CA TYR A 169 -17.69 4.84 15.55
C TYR A 169 -16.97 6.19 15.38
N SER A 170 -16.53 6.79 16.48
CA SER A 170 -15.73 8.02 16.45
C SER A 170 -14.73 8.06 17.61
N GLY A 171 -13.66 8.84 17.48
CA GLY A 171 -12.64 9.00 18.50
C GLY A 171 -12.08 7.66 18.98
N LYS A 172 -12.02 7.47 20.31
CA LYS A 172 -11.51 6.24 20.94
C LYS A 172 -12.24 4.97 20.47
N ALA A 173 -13.57 5.02 20.34
CA ALA A 173 -14.34 3.86 19.94
C ALA A 173 -13.99 3.37 18.53
N LEU A 174 -13.62 4.28 17.62
CA LEU A 174 -13.12 3.92 16.29
C LEU A 174 -11.79 3.16 16.38
N TYR A 175 -10.85 3.65 17.17
CA TYR A 175 -9.55 2.98 17.36
C TYR A 175 -9.71 1.60 18.01
N ASP A 176 -10.52 1.48 19.05
CA ASP A 176 -10.79 0.20 19.73
C ASP A 176 -11.41 -0.82 18.75
N PHE A 177 -12.32 -0.38 17.89
CA PHE A 177 -12.92 -1.23 16.87
C PHE A 177 -11.89 -1.69 15.83
N LEU A 178 -11.10 -0.77 15.28
CA LEU A 178 -10.08 -1.07 14.27
C LEU A 178 -9.00 -2.00 14.84
N GLU A 179 -8.54 -1.75 16.08
CA GLU A 179 -7.59 -2.64 16.75
C GLU A 179 -8.17 -4.06 16.94
N SER A 180 -9.43 -4.14 17.34
CA SER A 180 -10.13 -5.43 17.45
C SER A 180 -10.17 -6.17 16.10
N CYS A 181 -10.47 -5.47 15.00
CA CYS A 181 -10.47 -6.05 13.67
C CYS A 181 -9.08 -6.58 13.29
N ALA A 182 -8.03 -5.77 13.44
CA ALA A 182 -6.65 -6.17 13.13
C ALA A 182 -6.21 -7.41 13.93
N ARG A 183 -6.53 -7.46 15.24
CA ARG A 183 -6.22 -8.63 16.08
C ARG A 183 -6.97 -9.88 15.64
N LYS A 184 -8.26 -9.76 15.35
CA LYS A 184 -9.08 -10.88 14.87
C LYS A 184 -8.61 -11.39 13.53
N GLY A 185 -8.22 -10.51 12.60
CA GLY A 185 -7.64 -10.88 11.32
C GLY A 185 -6.33 -11.64 11.50
N TYR A 186 -5.42 -11.10 12.32
CA TYR A 186 -4.10 -11.71 12.56
C TYR A 186 -4.21 -13.09 13.24
N TYR A 187 -5.03 -13.21 14.28
CA TYR A 187 -5.22 -14.49 15.01
C TYR A 187 -6.20 -15.43 14.30
N MET A 188 -6.59 -15.12 13.06
CA MET A 188 -7.44 -15.96 12.23
C MET A 188 -8.75 -16.39 12.93
N SER A 189 -9.52 -15.38 13.37
CA SER A 189 -10.87 -15.64 13.89
C SER A 189 -11.63 -16.65 13.03
N SER A 190 -12.39 -17.53 13.67
CA SER A 190 -13.26 -18.49 12.96
C SER A 190 -14.39 -17.80 12.20
N ASP A 191 -14.74 -16.58 12.54
CA ASP A 191 -15.75 -15.77 11.86
C ASP A 191 -15.16 -15.16 10.57
N PRO A 192 -15.69 -15.54 9.37
CA PRO A 192 -15.24 -14.99 8.09
C PRO A 192 -15.39 -13.44 8.00
N GLU A 193 -16.46 -12.88 8.59
CA GLU A 193 -16.65 -11.43 8.60
C GLU A 193 -15.59 -10.72 9.43
N GLU A 194 -15.22 -11.26 10.59
CA GLU A 194 -14.19 -10.68 11.42
C GLU A 194 -12.83 -10.70 10.73
N ARG A 195 -12.50 -11.76 9.99
CA ARG A 195 -11.28 -11.85 9.17
C ARG A 195 -11.26 -10.87 8.00
N LEU A 196 -12.42 -10.55 7.47
CA LEU A 196 -12.55 -9.66 6.32
C LEU A 196 -12.11 -8.21 6.63
N TYR A 197 -12.26 -7.76 7.88
CA TYR A 197 -11.90 -6.41 8.34
C TYR A 197 -10.51 -6.34 9.02
N GLY A 198 -9.88 -7.44 9.33
CA GLY A 198 -8.52 -7.55 9.85
C GLY A 198 -7.52 -7.89 8.78
#